data_3d3bf280042d80df5bf5430ee043442d
#
_entry.id   3d3bf280042d80df5bf5430ee043442d
#
_cell.length_a   1.000
_cell.length_b   1.000
_cell.length_c   1.000
_cell.angle_alpha   90.00
_cell.angle_beta   90.00
_cell.angle_gamma   90.00
#
_symmetry.space_group_name_H-M   'P 1'
#
loop_
_entity.id
_entity.type
_entity.pdbx_description
1 polymer ?
#
loop_
_entity_poly.entity_id
_entity_poly.type
_entity_poly.pdbx_seq_one_letter_code
_entity_poly.pdbx_strand_id
1 'polypeptide(L)'
;TNNKGQKEVIDVTINTYTYTFTTIPTNAEELKQYDITTADGRYKTMALLILAYRTWTPTNPTDCEEMISYLNNKEMTQYYKNFLRDRMKADNGYKYLGNSYLNGATPANNYTPSKPISITLRQDTLPGKGNSISEDIPYFEPTQTTPAIYRSFTDFAGSDSSRWICTYKHSKTGKWYIWDQSWHDLLTRIKQPAGNYEY
;
A
#
# COMPACT_ATOMS: atom_id res chain seq x y z
N THR A 1 3.95 23.70 -20.59
CA THR A 1 3.79 24.27 -21.96
C THR A 1 5.02 25.10 -22.26
N ASN A 2 5.60 24.94 -23.46
CA ASN A 2 6.67 25.78 -23.92
C ASN A 2 6.18 27.22 -24.22
N ASN A 3 7.08 28.14 -24.51
CA ASN A 3 6.74 29.55 -24.82
C ASN A 3 5.81 29.75 -26.05
N LYS A 4 5.42 28.64 -26.73
CA LYS A 4 4.49 28.63 -27.87
C LYS A 4 3.13 27.98 -27.49
N GLY A 5 2.87 27.69 -26.23
CA GLY A 5 1.63 27.07 -25.78
C GLY A 5 1.44 25.59 -26.15
N GLN A 6 2.49 24.94 -26.68
CA GLN A 6 2.46 23.52 -27.01
C GLN A 6 2.68 22.69 -25.75
N LYS A 7 1.97 21.56 -25.64
CA LYS A 7 2.24 20.56 -24.57
C LYS A 7 3.57 19.92 -24.84
N GLU A 8 4.51 20.12 -23.94
CA GLU A 8 5.80 19.44 -23.95
C GLU A 8 5.62 18.07 -23.30
N VAL A 9 5.98 17.02 -24.00
CA VAL A 9 6.05 15.68 -23.44
C VAL A 9 7.43 15.58 -22.76
N ILE A 10 7.43 15.51 -21.45
CA ILE A 10 8.65 15.30 -20.66
C ILE A 10 8.68 13.84 -20.28
N ASP A 11 9.68 13.11 -20.73
CA ASP A 11 9.96 11.76 -20.25
C ASP A 11 10.46 11.85 -18.82
N VAL A 12 9.67 11.25 -17.91
CA VAL A 12 9.99 11.23 -16.49
C VAL A 12 10.32 9.81 -16.09
N THR A 13 11.52 9.62 -15.55
CA THR A 13 11.87 8.37 -14.90
C THR A 13 11.18 8.26 -13.55
N ILE A 14 10.34 7.24 -13.39
CA ILE A 14 9.65 6.93 -12.13
C ILE A 14 10.42 5.83 -11.42
N ASN A 15 10.87 6.11 -10.19
CA ASN A 15 11.54 5.10 -9.38
C ASN A 15 10.54 4.05 -8.90
N THR A 16 10.93 2.79 -9.04
CA THR A 16 10.18 1.63 -8.58
C THR A 16 11.00 0.83 -7.58
N TYR A 17 10.31 0.22 -6.62
CA TYR A 17 10.90 -0.56 -5.53
C TYR A 17 10.24 -1.92 -5.50
N THR A 18 11.02 -2.98 -5.68
CA THR A 18 10.54 -4.35 -5.57
C THR A 18 11.09 -4.99 -4.30
N TYR A 19 10.18 -5.37 -3.41
CA TYR A 19 10.51 -6.10 -2.19
C TYR A 19 10.21 -7.58 -2.39
N THR A 20 11.22 -8.41 -2.16
CA THR A 20 11.11 -9.88 -2.19
C THR A 20 11.19 -10.39 -0.75
N PHE A 21 10.23 -11.21 -0.36
CA PHE A 21 10.10 -11.71 1.00
C PHE A 21 10.48 -13.19 1.05
N THR A 22 11.53 -13.51 1.79
CA THR A 22 11.92 -14.89 2.11
C THR A 22 11.10 -15.45 3.27
N THR A 23 10.75 -14.58 4.21
CA THR A 23 9.83 -14.87 5.31
C THR A 23 8.68 -13.88 5.24
N ILE A 24 7.46 -14.35 5.42
CA ILE A 24 6.26 -13.52 5.38
C ILE A 24 5.74 -13.39 6.80
N PRO A 25 5.62 -12.17 7.34
CA PRO A 25 5.13 -11.98 8.69
C PRO A 25 3.68 -12.44 8.80
N THR A 26 3.36 -13.18 9.84
CA THR A 26 2.02 -13.70 10.12
C THR A 26 1.35 -13.00 11.30
N ASN A 27 2.11 -12.21 12.06
CA ASN A 27 1.65 -11.47 13.22
C ASN A 27 2.47 -10.17 13.41
N ALA A 28 2.07 -9.33 14.36
CA ALA A 28 2.70 -8.05 14.60
C ALA A 28 4.15 -8.17 15.11
N GLU A 29 4.50 -9.20 15.87
CA GLU A 29 5.85 -9.38 16.41
C GLU A 29 6.85 -9.72 15.29
N GLU A 30 6.46 -10.57 14.36
CA GLU A 30 7.27 -10.86 13.17
C GLU A 30 7.38 -9.64 12.24
N LEU A 31 6.28 -8.87 12.09
CA LEU A 31 6.30 -7.66 11.27
C LEU A 31 7.22 -6.58 11.83
N LYS A 32 7.30 -6.44 13.15
CA LYS A 32 8.18 -5.46 13.82
C LYS A 32 9.68 -5.72 13.58
N GLN A 33 10.06 -6.91 13.12
CA GLN A 33 11.45 -7.23 12.77
C GLN A 33 11.90 -6.52 11.47
N TYR A 34 10.97 -6.03 10.66
CA TYR A 34 11.31 -5.29 9.45
C TYR A 34 11.67 -3.84 9.78
N ASP A 35 12.86 -3.42 9.34
CA ASP A 35 13.31 -2.05 9.53
C ASP A 35 12.59 -1.10 8.56
N ILE A 36 11.75 -0.23 9.12
CA ILE A 36 11.02 0.82 8.40
C ILE A 36 11.61 2.23 8.65
N THR A 37 12.85 2.33 9.15
CA THR A 37 13.54 3.62 9.34
C THR A 37 14.34 4.04 8.11
N THR A 38 14.59 3.13 7.19
CA THR A 38 15.40 3.29 5.98
C THR A 38 14.86 4.36 5.04
N ALA A 39 15.67 4.81 4.08
CA ALA A 39 15.26 5.83 3.10
C ALA A 39 14.02 5.40 2.31
N ASP A 40 13.91 4.11 1.99
CA ASP A 40 12.78 3.48 1.30
C ASP A 40 11.67 3.01 2.25
N GLY A 41 11.76 3.34 3.53
CA GLY A 41 10.86 2.85 4.59
C GLY A 41 9.37 3.12 4.31
N ARG A 42 9.03 4.20 3.63
CA ARG A 42 7.63 4.49 3.23
C ARG A 42 7.05 3.42 2.30
N TYR A 43 7.84 2.94 1.34
CA TYR A 43 7.43 1.88 0.42
C TYR A 43 7.39 0.53 1.15
N LYS A 44 8.38 0.28 2.01
CA LYS A 44 8.40 -0.92 2.86
C LYS A 44 7.17 -0.99 3.77
N THR A 45 6.75 0.14 4.36
CA THR A 45 5.51 0.22 5.16
C THR A 45 4.28 -0.19 4.34
N MET A 46 4.17 0.26 3.09
CA MET A 46 3.08 -0.16 2.21
C MET A 46 3.16 -1.65 1.85
N ALA A 47 4.35 -2.16 1.56
CA ALA A 47 4.55 -3.58 1.28
C ALA A 47 4.12 -4.46 2.48
N LEU A 48 4.51 -4.08 3.70
CA LEU A 48 4.14 -4.78 4.93
C LEU A 48 2.62 -4.70 5.21
N LEU A 49 1.98 -3.58 4.90
CA LEU A 49 0.52 -3.46 4.98
C LEU A 49 -0.19 -4.46 4.05
N ILE A 50 0.29 -4.62 2.83
CA ILE A 50 -0.25 -5.59 1.88
C ILE A 50 -0.09 -7.03 2.42
N LEU A 51 1.06 -7.34 3.05
CA LEU A 51 1.26 -8.63 3.70
C LEU A 51 0.33 -8.82 4.90
N ALA A 52 0.06 -7.76 5.67
CA ALA A 52 -0.87 -7.83 6.79
C ALA A 52 -2.29 -8.23 6.34
N TYR A 53 -2.79 -7.72 5.21
CA TYR A 53 -4.11 -8.12 4.71
C TYR A 53 -4.24 -9.62 4.41
N ARG A 54 -3.13 -10.30 4.11
CA ARG A 54 -3.15 -11.75 3.85
C ARG A 54 -3.37 -12.60 5.10
N THR A 55 -3.14 -12.04 6.29
CA THR A 55 -3.33 -12.76 7.55
C THR A 55 -4.78 -12.75 8.01
N TRP A 56 -5.62 -11.83 7.47
CA TRP A 56 -7.00 -11.72 7.89
C TRP A 56 -7.83 -12.92 7.43
N THR A 57 -8.52 -13.55 8.37
CA THR A 57 -9.54 -14.56 8.09
C THR A 57 -10.80 -14.30 8.93
N PRO A 58 -11.97 -14.83 8.53
CA PRO A 58 -13.18 -14.70 9.33
C PRO A 58 -13.07 -15.25 10.77
N THR A 59 -12.16 -16.19 10.99
CA THR A 59 -11.92 -16.84 12.29
C THR A 59 -10.74 -16.26 13.06
N ASN A 60 -9.83 -15.58 12.39
CA ASN A 60 -8.68 -14.91 13.01
C ASN A 60 -8.43 -13.54 12.37
N PRO A 61 -9.15 -12.48 12.74
CA PRO A 61 -8.89 -11.11 12.28
C PRO A 61 -7.77 -10.41 13.04
N THR A 62 -7.44 -10.89 14.25
CA THR A 62 -6.61 -10.16 15.25
C THR A 62 -5.22 -9.86 14.75
N ASP A 63 -4.52 -10.83 14.16
CA ASP A 63 -3.14 -10.63 13.67
C ASP A 63 -3.07 -9.49 12.65
N CYS A 64 -4.02 -9.45 11.69
CA CYS A 64 -4.12 -8.37 10.72
C CYS A 64 -4.37 -7.01 11.39
N GLU A 65 -5.32 -6.95 12.34
CA GLU A 65 -5.67 -5.73 13.07
C GLU A 65 -4.49 -5.18 13.87
N GLU A 66 -3.72 -6.04 14.52
CA GLU A 66 -2.53 -5.65 15.27
C GLU A 66 -1.39 -5.19 14.36
N MET A 67 -1.16 -5.87 13.23
CA MET A 67 -0.19 -5.47 12.23
C MET A 67 -0.53 -4.08 11.65
N ILE A 68 -1.79 -3.84 11.29
CA ILE A 68 -2.25 -2.53 10.80
C ILE A 68 -2.10 -1.47 11.90
N SER A 69 -2.47 -1.77 13.15
CA SER A 69 -2.33 -0.85 14.27
C SER A 69 -0.87 -0.42 14.46
N TYR A 70 0.08 -1.36 14.37
CA TYR A 70 1.50 -1.05 14.43
C TYR A 70 1.94 -0.14 13.27
N LEU A 71 1.60 -0.48 12.03
CA LEU A 71 1.97 0.31 10.85
C LEU A 71 1.31 1.69 10.83
N ASN A 72 0.16 1.84 11.46
CA ASN A 72 -0.56 3.11 11.59
C ASN A 72 -0.11 3.93 12.82
N ASN A 73 0.78 3.37 13.66
CA ASN A 73 1.21 3.95 14.93
C ASN A 73 0.03 4.36 15.83
N LYS A 74 -1.06 3.63 15.73
CA LYS A 74 -2.29 3.91 16.48
C LYS A 74 -3.15 2.66 16.56
N GLU A 75 -3.67 2.38 17.73
CA GLU A 75 -4.60 1.26 17.93
C GLU A 75 -5.85 1.44 17.09
N MET A 76 -6.28 0.34 16.48
CA MET A 76 -7.46 0.32 15.62
C MET A 76 -8.73 0.38 16.49
N THR A 77 -9.57 1.38 16.24
CA THR A 77 -10.85 1.52 16.92
C THR A 77 -11.84 0.46 16.45
N GLN A 78 -12.89 0.19 17.24
CA GLN A 78 -13.94 -0.76 16.86
C GLN A 78 -14.62 -0.40 15.54
N TYR A 79 -14.75 0.90 15.22
CA TYR A 79 -15.25 1.36 13.93
C TYR A 79 -14.39 0.84 12.77
N TYR A 80 -13.07 1.00 12.85
CA TYR A 80 -12.15 0.55 11.80
C TYR A 80 -12.02 -0.97 11.74
N LYS A 81 -12.12 -1.68 12.85
CA LYS A 81 -12.18 -3.15 12.86
C LYS A 81 -13.42 -3.65 12.13
N ASN A 82 -14.58 -3.02 12.35
CA ASN A 82 -15.80 -3.33 11.61
C ASN A 82 -15.65 -3.01 10.11
N PHE A 83 -15.06 -1.87 9.78
CA PHE A 83 -14.81 -1.49 8.39
C PHE A 83 -13.92 -2.52 7.68
N LEU A 84 -12.78 -2.89 8.29
CA LEU A 84 -11.88 -3.92 7.77
C LEU A 84 -12.61 -5.25 7.55
N ARG A 85 -13.36 -5.71 8.56
CA ARG A 85 -14.14 -6.94 8.48
C ARG A 85 -15.12 -6.93 7.31
N ASP A 86 -15.86 -5.84 7.15
CA ASP A 86 -16.89 -5.74 6.13
C ASP A 86 -16.27 -5.73 4.72
N ARG A 87 -15.12 -5.08 4.55
CA ARG A 87 -14.36 -5.09 3.29
C ARG A 87 -13.75 -6.46 2.99
N MET A 88 -13.18 -7.13 3.99
CA MET A 88 -12.59 -8.46 3.83
C MET A 88 -13.63 -9.53 3.55
N LYS A 89 -14.86 -9.41 4.08
CA LYS A 89 -15.94 -10.34 3.79
C LYS A 89 -16.61 -10.09 2.45
N ALA A 90 -16.68 -8.83 2.00
CA ALA A 90 -17.30 -8.50 0.73
C ALA A 90 -16.60 -9.24 -0.43
N ASP A 91 -17.38 -9.89 -1.27
CA ASP A 91 -16.90 -10.62 -2.45
C ASP A 91 -15.76 -11.62 -2.15
N ASN A 92 -15.73 -12.18 -0.94
CA ASN A 92 -14.63 -13.03 -0.43
C ASN A 92 -13.25 -12.33 -0.45
N GLY A 93 -13.21 -11.03 -0.22
CA GLY A 93 -12.00 -10.22 -0.25
C GLY A 93 -10.82 -10.82 0.52
N TYR A 94 -11.09 -11.44 1.68
CA TYR A 94 -10.05 -12.09 2.48
C TYR A 94 -9.25 -13.18 1.73
N LYS A 95 -9.81 -13.79 0.69
CA LYS A 95 -9.11 -14.79 -0.13
C LYS A 95 -8.17 -14.16 -1.16
N TYR A 96 -8.52 -12.97 -1.65
CA TYR A 96 -7.93 -12.42 -2.86
C TYR A 96 -7.23 -11.08 -2.66
N LEU A 97 -7.77 -10.20 -1.81
CA LEU A 97 -7.35 -8.80 -1.74
C LEU A 97 -5.86 -8.65 -1.44
N GLY A 98 -5.36 -9.25 -0.36
CA GLY A 98 -3.94 -9.17 -0.02
C GLY A 98 -3.03 -9.77 -1.10
N ASN A 99 -3.47 -10.87 -1.72
CA ASN A 99 -2.72 -11.50 -2.81
C ASN A 99 -2.74 -10.68 -4.10
N SER A 100 -3.83 -9.94 -4.38
CA SER A 100 -3.99 -9.21 -5.63
C SER A 100 -2.90 -8.18 -5.90
N TYR A 101 -2.26 -7.68 -4.86
CA TYR A 101 -1.16 -6.72 -4.92
C TYR A 101 0.22 -7.36 -5.15
N LEU A 102 0.33 -8.68 -5.09
CA LEU A 102 1.59 -9.39 -5.24
C LEU A 102 1.94 -9.62 -6.71
N ASN A 103 3.22 -9.59 -7.02
CA ASN A 103 3.68 -9.80 -8.38
C ASN A 103 3.23 -11.18 -8.90
N GLY A 104 2.74 -11.20 -10.15
CA GLY A 104 2.23 -12.39 -10.82
C GLY A 104 0.79 -12.78 -10.47
N ALA A 105 0.18 -12.15 -9.45
CA ALA A 105 -1.21 -12.39 -9.09
C ALA A 105 -2.15 -11.65 -10.07
N THR A 106 -3.08 -12.38 -10.67
CA THR A 106 -4.05 -11.85 -11.63
C THR A 106 -5.43 -12.45 -11.40
N PRO A 107 -6.51 -11.82 -11.87
CA PRO A 107 -7.84 -12.45 -11.84
C PRO A 107 -7.87 -13.81 -12.54
N ALA A 108 -7.11 -13.98 -13.63
CA ALA A 108 -7.07 -15.22 -14.41
C ALA A 108 -6.46 -16.40 -13.67
N ASN A 109 -5.55 -16.16 -12.71
CA ASN A 109 -4.93 -17.20 -11.92
C ASN A 109 -5.43 -17.23 -10.46
N ASN A 110 -6.64 -16.71 -10.21
CA ASN A 110 -7.25 -16.60 -8.88
C ASN A 110 -6.34 -15.88 -7.86
N TYR A 111 -5.63 -14.85 -8.32
CA TYR A 111 -4.67 -14.10 -7.51
C TYR A 111 -3.61 -14.97 -6.83
N THR A 112 -3.12 -15.98 -7.54
CA THR A 112 -1.99 -16.79 -7.10
C THR A 112 -0.69 -16.06 -7.45
N PRO A 113 0.09 -15.58 -6.46
CA PRO A 113 1.31 -14.82 -6.73
C PRO A 113 2.45 -15.71 -7.22
N SER A 114 3.39 -15.10 -7.92
CA SER A 114 4.67 -15.74 -8.27
C SER A 114 5.51 -16.02 -7.00
N LYS A 115 6.41 -16.99 -7.09
CA LYS A 115 7.40 -17.26 -6.04
C LYS A 115 8.80 -16.95 -6.56
N PRO A 116 9.65 -16.33 -5.75
CA PRO A 116 9.41 -15.87 -4.37
C PRO A 116 8.36 -14.75 -4.32
N ILE A 117 7.67 -14.62 -3.18
CA ILE A 117 6.66 -13.57 -2.97
C ILE A 117 7.34 -12.20 -3.07
N SER A 118 6.81 -11.34 -3.93
CA SER A 118 7.33 -9.98 -4.10
C SER A 118 6.22 -8.96 -4.38
N ILE A 119 6.52 -7.70 -4.12
CA ILE A 119 5.63 -6.56 -4.32
C ILE A 119 6.42 -5.46 -5.01
N THR A 120 5.86 -4.87 -6.06
CA THR A 120 6.45 -3.72 -6.74
C THR A 120 5.64 -2.47 -6.41
N LEU A 121 6.34 -1.46 -5.91
CA LEU A 121 5.81 -0.16 -5.54
C LEU A 121 6.53 0.93 -6.33
N ARG A 122 5.91 2.08 -6.46
CA ARG A 122 6.52 3.23 -7.14
C ARG A 122 6.29 4.54 -6.40
N GLN A 123 7.12 5.51 -6.73
CA GLN A 123 6.97 6.88 -6.26
C GLN A 123 5.70 7.53 -6.80
N ASP A 124 5.31 8.63 -6.19
CA ASP A 124 4.27 9.52 -6.68
C ASP A 124 4.73 10.25 -7.96
N THR A 125 3.78 10.46 -8.85
CA THR A 125 3.96 11.23 -10.09
C THR A 125 3.25 12.57 -10.00
N LEU A 126 3.41 13.32 -8.91
CA LEU A 126 2.77 14.62 -8.70
C LEU A 126 3.10 15.58 -9.84
N PRO A 127 2.16 15.89 -10.74
CA PRO A 127 2.33 16.98 -11.67
C PRO A 127 2.14 18.30 -10.92
N GLY A 128 3.02 19.27 -11.13
CA GLY A 128 2.74 20.66 -10.79
C GLY A 128 3.69 21.38 -9.86
N LYS A 129 4.69 20.72 -9.29
CA LYS A 129 5.78 21.39 -8.56
C LYS A 129 7.06 21.51 -9.42
N GLY A 130 6.93 22.13 -10.60
CA GLY A 130 8.05 22.24 -11.55
C GLY A 130 8.21 20.98 -12.43
N ASN A 131 9.23 20.98 -13.30
CA ASN A 131 9.49 19.90 -14.26
C ASN A 131 10.27 18.72 -13.64
N SER A 132 10.39 18.64 -12.34
CA SER A 132 11.10 17.55 -11.67
C SER A 132 10.14 16.76 -10.81
N ILE A 133 10.04 15.46 -11.09
CA ILE A 133 9.45 14.48 -10.16
C ILE A 133 10.58 14.06 -9.23
N SER A 134 10.45 14.40 -7.95
CA SER A 134 11.38 13.99 -6.92
C SER A 134 10.63 13.20 -5.86
N GLU A 135 11.22 12.11 -5.41
CA GLU A 135 10.70 11.32 -4.29
C GLU A 135 10.65 12.11 -2.98
N ASP A 136 11.44 13.18 -2.91
CA ASP A 136 11.56 14.03 -1.73
C ASP A 136 10.45 15.10 -1.66
N ILE A 137 9.61 15.21 -2.70
CA ILE A 137 8.49 16.15 -2.68
C ILE A 137 7.31 15.53 -1.95
N PRO A 138 6.90 16.10 -0.80
CA PRO A 138 5.75 15.60 -0.07
C PRO A 138 4.44 15.92 -0.83
N TYR A 139 3.46 15.04 -0.67
CA TYR A 139 2.09 15.28 -1.14
C TYR A 139 1.44 16.43 -0.36
N PHE A 140 1.62 16.44 0.97
CA PHE A 140 1.31 17.57 1.82
C PHE A 140 2.58 18.08 2.50
N GLU A 141 2.85 19.38 2.36
CA GLU A 141 3.95 20.04 3.04
C GLU A 141 3.77 19.98 4.56
N PRO A 142 4.86 19.94 5.34
CA PRO A 142 4.77 19.95 6.77
C PRO A 142 4.21 21.28 7.28
N THR A 143 3.47 21.21 8.39
CA THR A 143 3.00 22.37 9.14
C THR A 143 3.61 22.36 10.54
N GLN A 144 3.22 23.30 11.41
CA GLN A 144 3.65 23.30 12.81
C GLN A 144 3.16 22.05 13.58
N THR A 145 2.05 21.45 13.15
CA THR A 145 1.38 20.35 13.86
C THR A 145 1.35 19.04 13.08
N THR A 146 1.63 19.08 11.78
CA THR A 146 1.61 17.89 10.92
C THR A 146 2.95 17.68 10.23
N PRO A 147 3.46 16.44 10.15
CA PRO A 147 4.67 16.13 9.40
C PRO A 147 4.44 16.24 7.89
N ALA A 148 5.53 16.20 7.12
CA ALA A 148 5.44 15.99 5.68
C ALA A 148 4.79 14.63 5.37
N ILE A 149 3.82 14.63 4.45
CA ILE A 149 3.07 13.44 4.06
C ILE A 149 3.45 13.05 2.64
N TYR A 150 3.76 11.77 2.44
CA TYR A 150 4.19 11.21 1.16
C TYR A 150 3.22 10.12 0.70
N ARG A 151 3.00 10.03 -0.62
CA ARG A 151 2.25 8.92 -1.22
C ARG A 151 3.19 7.88 -1.78
N SER A 152 2.80 6.62 -1.64
CA SER A 152 3.41 5.47 -2.30
C SER A 152 2.34 4.74 -3.09
N PHE A 153 2.65 4.31 -4.30
CA PHE A 153 1.71 3.72 -5.24
C PHE A 153 2.04 2.27 -5.55
N THR A 154 1.02 1.52 -5.91
CA THR A 154 1.15 0.21 -6.54
C THR A 154 0.21 0.08 -7.73
N ASP A 155 0.71 -0.51 -8.78
CA ASP A 155 -0.05 -0.93 -9.95
C ASP A 155 -0.20 -2.45 -9.89
N PHE A 156 -1.40 -2.97 -10.09
CA PHE A 156 -1.67 -4.39 -9.91
C PHE A 156 -2.84 -4.85 -10.81
N ALA A 157 -2.88 -6.13 -11.12
CA ALA A 157 -3.86 -6.66 -12.08
C ALA A 157 -5.32 -6.61 -11.59
N GLY A 158 -5.54 -6.43 -10.28
CA GLY A 158 -6.87 -6.36 -9.68
C GLY A 158 -7.63 -5.05 -9.93
N SER A 159 -7.01 -4.05 -10.56
CA SER A 159 -7.65 -2.76 -10.85
C SER A 159 -7.05 -2.14 -12.10
N ASP A 160 -7.83 -1.31 -12.81
CA ASP A 160 -7.34 -0.48 -13.90
C ASP A 160 -6.71 0.83 -13.41
N SER A 161 -6.81 1.09 -12.12
CA SER A 161 -6.23 2.28 -11.47
C SER A 161 -5.25 1.87 -10.40
N SER A 162 -4.14 2.60 -10.31
CA SER A 162 -3.19 2.46 -9.21
C SER A 162 -3.87 2.68 -7.87
N ARG A 163 -3.35 2.02 -6.85
CA ARG A 163 -3.70 2.29 -5.44
C ARG A 163 -2.53 2.91 -4.74
N TRP A 164 -2.80 3.66 -3.68
CA TRP A 164 -1.79 4.36 -2.93
C TRP A 164 -2.14 4.44 -1.45
N ILE A 165 -1.14 4.70 -0.64
CA ILE A 165 -1.31 5.09 0.75
C ILE A 165 -0.51 6.37 1.04
N CYS A 166 -0.94 7.09 2.06
CA CYS A 166 -0.18 8.18 2.66
C CYS A 166 0.67 7.66 3.82
N THR A 167 1.92 8.12 3.88
CA THR A 167 2.84 7.81 4.96
C THR A 167 3.54 9.08 5.46
N TYR A 168 4.04 9.00 6.69
CA TYR A 168 4.87 10.05 7.29
C TYR A 168 6.04 9.44 8.03
N LYS A 169 7.13 10.20 8.17
CA LYS A 169 8.26 9.81 9.00
C LYS A 169 8.09 10.38 10.40
N HIS A 170 8.06 9.51 11.40
CA HIS A 170 7.92 9.91 12.78
C HIS A 170 9.23 10.50 13.30
N SER A 171 9.23 11.76 13.77
CA SER A 171 10.44 12.53 14.09
C SER A 171 11.32 11.93 15.19
N LYS A 172 10.71 11.29 16.21
CA LYS A 172 11.45 10.71 17.35
C LYS A 172 12.03 9.33 17.05
N THR A 173 11.34 8.50 16.26
CA THR A 173 11.74 7.10 16.03
C THR A 173 12.40 6.89 14.66
N GLY A 174 12.25 7.84 13.73
CA GLY A 174 12.69 7.71 12.37
C GLY A 174 11.88 6.71 11.53
N LYS A 175 10.90 6.03 12.12
CA LYS A 175 10.06 5.04 11.44
C LYS A 175 9.05 5.71 10.52
N TRP A 176 8.76 5.05 9.42
CA TRP A 176 7.67 5.43 8.52
C TRP A 176 6.38 4.75 8.94
N TYR A 177 5.33 5.54 9.15
CA TYR A 177 4.02 5.06 9.52
C TYR A 177 2.97 5.54 8.52
N ILE A 178 1.85 4.84 8.47
CA ILE A 178 0.68 5.20 7.66
C ILE A 178 0.05 6.46 8.26
N TRP A 179 -0.31 7.42 7.40
CA TRP A 179 -0.98 8.65 7.79
C TRP A 179 -2.50 8.50 7.78
N ASP A 180 -3.12 8.97 8.85
CA ASP A 180 -4.58 9.19 8.96
C ASP A 180 -5.46 8.04 8.42
N GLN A 181 -5.14 6.80 8.80
CA GLN A 181 -5.91 5.63 8.39
C GLN A 181 -5.92 5.35 6.87
N SER A 182 -5.00 5.92 6.07
CA SER A 182 -4.99 5.70 4.62
C SER A 182 -4.75 4.23 4.22
N TRP A 183 -4.48 3.35 5.18
CA TRP A 183 -4.47 1.91 4.96
C TRP A 183 -5.78 1.41 4.33
N HIS A 184 -6.92 2.04 4.61
CA HIS A 184 -8.20 1.63 4.04
C HIS A 184 -8.32 1.93 2.53
N ASP A 185 -7.47 2.78 1.96
CA ASP A 185 -7.50 3.09 0.53
C ASP A 185 -7.15 1.88 -0.35
N LEU A 186 -6.44 0.90 0.21
CA LEU A 186 -6.18 -0.38 -0.45
C LEU A 186 -7.34 -1.38 -0.34
N LEU A 187 -8.34 -1.16 0.54
CA LEU A 187 -9.47 -2.05 0.75
C LEU A 187 -10.63 -1.76 -0.22
N THR A 188 -10.32 -1.37 -1.43
CA THR A 188 -11.31 -1.14 -2.47
C THR A 188 -11.58 -2.41 -3.27
N ARG A 189 -12.72 -2.43 -3.97
CA ARG A 189 -13.10 -3.55 -4.82
C ARG A 189 -12.01 -3.89 -5.83
N ILE A 190 -11.72 -5.17 -5.99
CA ILE A 190 -10.83 -5.70 -7.02
C ILE A 190 -11.66 -6.44 -8.09
N LYS A 191 -11.08 -6.63 -9.28
CA LYS A 191 -11.66 -7.48 -10.31
C LYS A 191 -11.88 -8.88 -9.75
N GLN A 192 -13.05 -9.47 -10.04
CA GLN A 192 -13.32 -10.83 -9.55
C GLN A 192 -12.44 -11.84 -10.30
N PRO A 193 -12.04 -12.95 -9.64
CA PRO A 193 -11.35 -14.06 -10.31
C PRO A 193 -12.14 -14.59 -11.48
N ALA A 194 -11.45 -15.06 -12.52
CA ALA A 194 -12.08 -15.69 -13.67
C ALA A 194 -12.88 -16.93 -13.23
N GLY A 195 -14.15 -17.00 -13.62
CA GLY A 195 -15.05 -18.11 -13.27
C GLY A 195 -16.00 -17.85 -12.08
N ASN A 196 -15.87 -16.74 -11.39
CA ASN A 196 -16.80 -16.34 -10.31
C ASN A 196 -17.98 -15.48 -10.82
N TYR A 197 -18.13 -15.31 -12.12
CA TYR A 197 -19.31 -14.70 -12.69
C TYR A 197 -20.40 -15.77 -12.86
N GLU A 198 -21.27 -15.93 -11.86
CA GLU A 198 -22.58 -16.52 -12.09
C GLU A 198 -23.44 -15.44 -12.74
N TYR A 199 -23.88 -15.69 -13.98
CA TYR A 199 -24.84 -14.86 -14.70
C TYR A 199 -26.24 -15.13 -14.19
#